data_5d5fa45e4d8e88ae8c197bba48eccf08
#
_entry.id   5d5fa45e4d8e88ae8c197bba48eccf08
#
_cell.length_a   1.000
_cell.length_b   1.000
_cell.length_c   1.000
_cell.angle_alpha   90.00
_cell.angle_beta   90.00
_cell.angle_gamma   90.00
#
_symmetry.space_group_name_H-M   'P 1'
#
loop_
_entity.id
_entity.type
_entity.pdbx_description
1 polymer ?
#
loop_
_entity_poly.entity_id
_entity_poly.type
_entity_poly.pdbx_seq_one_letter_code
_entity_poly.pdbx_strand_id
1 'polypeptide(L)'
;IPWQGGNVTYAKKASGVVSWASQSQAGKFDVSLNGALEFDGYADFQVTLTAREETAVSDIRLEIPLAADVSKYTMGLGAKGGFCPKQFEWKWNQQNNQDAVWIGDVNAGVQVSFRDENYVRPLNTNFYLLKPLNLPPSWYNGGKGGIRFTENQGGGVRLRAFSGRRSVKAGEKLHFYFSLLITPFKLIDTDAQWKTRFYHRYLPIDEIAKTGANTINVHHATEINPYINYPFLRPPQMKSYVEEAHAQGFRVKIYYTVRELSNRAPELFTLRSLGDEVLSYGPGGGFSWLQEHLDSSYIAAWFVPELKDAAIINSGVSRWHNYYVEGLSWLVKHVGIDGIYIDDVAFDRTTMKRVRKVLDRNRPAALIDLHSANQFNPRDGFANSANLYLEHFPYINRLWFGEYFDYNSSPDFWLTEVSGIPFGLMGEMLEKGGNPWRGMIYGMTSRLPWAGDPTPVWKIWDDFGMEGSTMVGYWSPRCPVKTDNPNVLATAYLKPGKVLIALASWDPDRVGCSLSIDWKAIGLDPAKAVLRAHAAKDFQPEMRFGPHDVIPVEPGKGWLLVLSERP
;
A
#
# COMPACT_ATOMS: atom_id res chain seq x y z
N ILE A 1 -14.65 4.40 35.27
CA ILE A 1 -16.13 4.27 35.48
C ILE A 1 -16.52 2.90 34.97
N PRO A 2 -17.22 2.06 35.76
CA PRO A 2 -17.67 0.77 35.31
C PRO A 2 -18.63 0.94 34.13
N TRP A 3 -18.42 0.15 33.11
CA TRP A 3 -19.32 0.02 31.98
C TRP A 3 -20.38 -1.02 32.33
N GLN A 4 -21.63 -0.64 32.35
CA GLN A 4 -22.72 -1.57 32.51
C GLN A 4 -23.09 -2.11 31.13
N GLY A 5 -22.78 -3.39 30.88
CA GLY A 5 -23.01 -4.03 29.59
C GLY A 5 -24.45 -3.91 29.13
N GLY A 6 -24.64 -3.50 27.89
CA GLY A 6 -25.93 -3.48 27.22
C GLY A 6 -26.14 -4.73 26.36
N ASN A 7 -27.39 -5.01 26.02
CA ASN A 7 -27.71 -6.04 25.06
C ASN A 7 -27.23 -5.66 23.67
N VAL A 8 -26.62 -6.62 22.96
CA VAL A 8 -26.21 -6.46 21.56
C VAL A 8 -27.36 -6.88 20.67
N THR A 9 -27.82 -5.99 19.81
CA THR A 9 -28.82 -6.27 18.77
C THR A 9 -28.10 -6.27 17.41
N TYR A 10 -28.23 -7.36 16.68
CA TYR A 10 -27.67 -7.45 15.33
C TYR A 10 -28.63 -6.82 14.32
N ALA A 11 -28.18 -5.74 13.67
CA ALA A 11 -28.94 -5.05 12.63
C ALA A 11 -28.82 -5.79 11.28
N LYS A 12 -27.67 -6.43 11.01
CA LYS A 12 -27.42 -7.20 9.79
C LYS A 12 -26.50 -8.38 10.07
N LYS A 13 -26.81 -9.52 9.47
CA LYS A 13 -25.93 -10.70 9.39
C LYS A 13 -25.94 -11.19 7.96
N ALA A 14 -24.86 -10.93 7.22
CA ALA A 14 -24.70 -11.36 5.85
C ALA A 14 -23.25 -11.82 5.61
N SER A 15 -23.00 -12.56 4.54
CA SER A 15 -21.68 -13.09 4.20
C SER A 15 -20.58 -12.01 4.06
N GLY A 16 -20.97 -10.79 3.70
CA GLY A 16 -20.01 -9.69 3.49
C GLY A 16 -19.93 -8.70 4.66
N VAL A 17 -20.88 -8.73 5.61
CA VAL A 17 -20.91 -7.79 6.73
C VAL A 17 -21.79 -8.28 7.87
N VAL A 18 -21.30 -8.05 9.09
CA VAL A 18 -22.10 -8.16 10.32
C VAL A 18 -22.14 -6.78 10.94
N SER A 19 -23.33 -6.28 11.28
CA SER A 19 -23.49 -5.02 12.01
C SER A 19 -24.36 -5.20 13.24
N TRP A 20 -24.06 -4.43 14.28
CA TRP A 20 -24.73 -4.51 15.58
C TRP A 20 -24.87 -3.15 16.20
N ALA A 21 -25.80 -3.04 17.14
CA ALA A 21 -26.00 -1.89 17.98
C ALA A 21 -26.09 -2.34 19.44
N SER A 22 -25.65 -1.46 20.35
CA SER A 22 -25.80 -1.65 21.80
C SER A 22 -26.04 -0.30 22.46
N GLN A 23 -26.84 -0.29 23.51
CA GLN A 23 -27.02 0.84 24.39
C GLN A 23 -26.70 0.42 25.82
N SER A 24 -26.04 1.30 26.55
CA SER A 24 -25.62 1.06 27.93
C SER A 24 -25.46 2.36 28.66
N GLN A 25 -25.08 2.31 29.93
CA GLN A 25 -24.77 3.47 30.74
C GLN A 25 -23.36 3.35 31.32
N ALA A 26 -22.67 4.50 31.39
CA ALA A 26 -21.36 4.61 32.00
C ALA A 26 -21.30 5.86 32.88
N GLY A 27 -21.48 5.72 34.18
CA GLY A 27 -21.58 6.83 35.12
C GLY A 27 -22.71 7.80 34.76
N LYS A 28 -22.36 9.02 34.41
CA LYS A 28 -23.31 10.09 34.02
C LYS A 28 -23.65 10.15 32.53
N PHE A 29 -23.23 9.15 31.76
CA PHE A 29 -23.45 9.09 30.33
C PHE A 29 -24.35 7.94 29.92
N ASP A 30 -25.27 8.20 29.00
CA ASP A 30 -25.85 7.19 28.15
C ASP A 30 -24.87 6.92 27.02
N VAL A 31 -24.64 5.64 26.70
CA VAL A 31 -23.66 5.18 25.74
C VAL A 31 -24.37 4.44 24.62
N SER A 32 -24.24 4.93 23.40
CA SER A 32 -24.71 4.23 22.20
C SER A 32 -23.49 3.77 21.39
N LEU A 33 -23.51 2.51 20.98
CA LEU A 33 -22.49 1.91 20.13
C LEU A 33 -23.14 1.29 18.91
N ASN A 34 -22.73 1.73 17.71
CA ASN A 34 -22.97 1.02 16.47
C ASN A 34 -21.64 0.43 15.98
N GLY A 35 -21.66 -0.83 15.61
CA GLY A 35 -20.48 -1.52 15.09
C GLY A 35 -20.78 -2.26 13.80
N ALA A 36 -19.78 -2.39 12.95
CA ALA A 36 -19.82 -3.23 11.76
C ALA A 36 -18.46 -3.89 11.55
N LEU A 37 -18.48 -5.15 11.12
CA LEU A 37 -17.30 -5.89 10.66
C LEU A 37 -17.57 -6.37 9.24
N GLU A 38 -16.68 -6.01 8.32
CA GLU A 38 -16.75 -6.45 6.93
C GLU A 38 -15.77 -7.61 6.65
N PHE A 39 -16.01 -8.30 5.54
CA PHE A 39 -15.28 -9.51 5.15
C PHE A 39 -13.77 -9.31 4.94
N ASP A 40 -13.32 -8.07 4.74
CA ASP A 40 -11.93 -7.68 4.51
C ASP A 40 -11.18 -7.29 5.80
N GLY A 41 -11.79 -7.55 6.97
CA GLY A 41 -11.19 -7.22 8.26
C GLY A 41 -11.38 -5.78 8.71
N TYR A 42 -12.16 -4.97 7.97
CA TYR A 42 -12.50 -3.62 8.37
C TYR A 42 -13.62 -3.62 9.41
N ALA A 43 -13.30 -3.18 10.62
CA ALA A 43 -14.25 -3.02 11.71
C ALA A 43 -14.46 -1.54 12.03
N ASP A 44 -15.70 -1.07 11.94
CA ASP A 44 -16.10 0.31 12.25
C ASP A 44 -16.85 0.35 13.57
N PHE A 45 -16.53 1.34 14.41
CA PHE A 45 -17.13 1.55 15.70
C PHE A 45 -17.54 3.02 15.86
N GLN A 46 -18.82 3.25 16.06
CA GLN A 46 -19.41 4.56 16.29
C GLN A 46 -19.90 4.64 17.74
N VAL A 47 -19.08 5.18 18.61
CA VAL A 47 -19.41 5.35 20.03
C VAL A 47 -19.86 6.76 20.27
N THR A 48 -21.11 6.93 20.74
CA THR A 48 -21.68 8.22 21.14
C THR A 48 -21.98 8.22 22.63
N LEU A 49 -21.47 9.22 23.33
CA LEU A 49 -21.72 9.45 24.74
C LEU A 49 -22.64 10.65 24.87
N THR A 50 -23.82 10.49 25.50
CA THR A 50 -24.75 11.59 25.79
C THR A 50 -24.76 11.86 27.30
N ALA A 51 -24.37 13.05 27.70
CA ALA A 51 -24.37 13.41 29.11
C ALA A 51 -25.81 13.57 29.63
N ARG A 52 -26.18 12.90 30.72
CA ARG A 52 -27.50 13.01 31.35
C ARG A 52 -27.62 14.23 32.23
N GLU A 53 -26.50 14.74 32.72
CA GLU A 53 -26.40 15.96 33.53
C GLU A 53 -25.06 16.65 33.25
N GLU A 54 -24.92 17.90 33.63
CA GLU A 54 -23.62 18.58 33.53
C GLU A 54 -22.57 17.83 34.35
N THR A 55 -21.45 17.54 33.71
CA THR A 55 -20.37 16.75 34.34
C THR A 55 -18.99 17.14 33.87
N ALA A 56 -18.04 17.10 34.80
CA ALA A 56 -16.62 17.22 34.48
C ALA A 56 -16.00 15.80 34.40
N VAL A 57 -15.26 15.57 33.34
CA VAL A 57 -14.50 14.32 33.16
C VAL A 57 -13.02 14.64 33.06
N SER A 58 -12.20 13.81 33.68
CA SER A 58 -10.74 13.97 33.63
C SER A 58 -10.15 13.48 32.29
N ASP A 59 -10.76 12.45 31.70
CA ASP A 59 -10.37 11.89 30.42
C ASP A 59 -11.43 10.91 29.89
N ILE A 60 -11.55 10.82 28.57
CA ILE A 60 -12.24 9.73 27.86
C ILE A 60 -11.24 9.14 26.89
N ARG A 61 -11.03 7.82 26.94
CA ARG A 61 -9.96 7.17 26.20
C ARG A 61 -10.32 5.80 25.69
N LEU A 62 -9.72 5.43 24.57
CA LEU A 62 -9.65 4.06 24.04
C LEU A 62 -8.27 3.48 24.36
N GLU A 63 -8.23 2.30 24.94
CA GLU A 63 -7.00 1.56 25.18
C GLU A 63 -7.01 0.25 24.41
N ILE A 64 -5.97 0.01 23.63
CA ILE A 64 -5.77 -1.22 22.86
C ILE A 64 -4.44 -1.83 23.32
N PRO A 65 -4.47 -2.88 24.16
CA PRO A 65 -3.27 -3.63 24.53
C PRO A 65 -2.89 -4.58 23.39
N LEU A 66 -1.64 -4.55 22.98
CA LEU A 66 -1.06 -5.43 21.97
C LEU A 66 0.05 -6.27 22.60
N ALA A 67 0.06 -7.56 22.34
CA ALA A 67 1.10 -8.46 22.82
C ALA A 67 2.45 -8.18 22.16
N ALA A 68 3.54 -8.65 22.76
CA ALA A 68 4.90 -8.37 22.27
C ALA A 68 5.17 -8.90 20.86
N ASP A 69 4.63 -10.08 20.55
CA ASP A 69 4.78 -10.75 19.26
C ASP A 69 4.00 -10.11 18.11
N VAL A 70 3.04 -9.22 18.42
CA VAL A 70 2.22 -8.50 17.44
C VAL A 70 2.38 -6.98 17.52
N SER A 71 3.36 -6.47 18.25
CA SER A 71 3.63 -5.04 18.36
C SER A 71 5.09 -4.67 18.08
N LYS A 72 5.69 -5.39 17.13
CA LYS A 72 7.10 -5.25 16.78
C LYS A 72 7.40 -4.01 15.95
N TYR A 73 6.50 -3.66 15.06
CA TYR A 73 6.65 -2.55 14.13
C TYR A 73 5.48 -1.56 14.23
N THR A 74 5.70 -0.34 13.74
CA THR A 74 4.68 0.70 13.63
C THR A 74 4.94 1.60 12.43
N MET A 75 3.90 2.27 11.94
CA MET A 75 3.98 3.40 11.02
C MET A 75 2.75 4.30 11.15
N GLY A 76 2.91 5.58 10.83
CA GLY A 76 1.82 6.57 10.86
C GLY A 76 1.97 7.57 12.00
N LEU A 77 1.06 8.55 12.08
CA LEU A 77 1.10 9.66 13.04
C LEU A 77 2.42 10.43 13.03
N GLY A 78 3.04 10.57 11.86
CA GLY A 78 4.34 11.25 11.73
C GLY A 78 5.54 10.39 12.11
N ALA A 79 5.35 9.15 12.55
CA ALA A 79 6.42 8.20 12.78
C ALA A 79 6.75 7.46 11.48
N LYS A 80 8.02 7.55 11.07
CA LYS A 80 8.56 6.75 9.97
C LYS A 80 8.44 5.27 10.33
N GLY A 81 8.04 4.45 9.36
CA GLY A 81 7.89 3.00 9.55
C GLY A 81 9.16 2.33 10.06
N GLY A 82 9.01 1.38 10.98
CA GLY A 82 10.11 0.66 11.58
C GLY A 82 9.72 0.04 12.93
N PHE A 83 10.71 -0.26 13.77
CA PHE A 83 10.46 -0.84 15.08
C PHE A 83 9.57 0.04 15.95
N CYS A 84 8.56 -0.57 16.58
CA CYS A 84 7.62 0.13 17.43
C CYS A 84 8.31 0.65 18.70
N PRO A 85 8.27 1.95 18.96
CA PRO A 85 8.85 2.50 20.17
C PRO A 85 8.01 2.12 21.40
N LYS A 86 8.66 1.82 22.50
CA LYS A 86 8.00 1.52 23.78
C LYS A 86 7.33 2.73 24.41
N GLN A 87 7.74 3.92 24.01
CA GLN A 87 7.18 5.20 24.43
C GLN A 87 7.05 6.11 23.21
N PHE A 88 5.84 6.62 22.99
CA PHE A 88 5.52 7.54 21.91
C PHE A 88 4.38 8.45 22.35
N GLU A 89 4.43 9.71 21.98
CA GLU A 89 3.33 10.65 22.20
C GLU A 89 3.10 11.49 20.96
N TRP A 90 1.84 11.57 20.55
CA TRP A 90 1.40 12.34 19.40
C TRP A 90 0.19 13.23 19.79
N LYS A 91 0.12 14.41 19.20
CA LYS A 91 -0.96 15.37 19.37
C LYS A 91 -1.60 15.74 18.05
N TRP A 92 -2.90 15.93 18.07
CA TRP A 92 -3.63 16.38 16.89
C TRP A 92 -3.08 17.70 16.35
N ASN A 93 -2.89 17.77 15.02
CA ASN A 93 -2.49 18.98 14.32
C ASN A 93 -3.30 19.11 13.03
N GLN A 94 -4.04 20.20 12.91
CA GLN A 94 -4.90 20.45 11.74
C GLN A 94 -4.12 20.58 10.42
N GLN A 95 -2.84 20.93 10.49
CA GLN A 95 -1.99 21.03 9.30
C GLN A 95 -1.51 19.68 8.76
N ASN A 96 -1.71 18.62 9.53
CA ASN A 96 -1.31 17.26 9.18
C ASN A 96 -2.52 16.42 8.77
N ASN A 97 -2.34 15.51 7.81
CA ASN A 97 -3.36 14.51 7.44
C ASN A 97 -3.21 13.22 8.26
N GLN A 98 -2.92 13.35 9.54
CA GLN A 98 -2.61 12.23 10.42
C GLN A 98 -3.82 11.91 11.29
N ASP A 99 -4.41 10.75 11.06
CA ASP A 99 -5.59 10.27 11.77
C ASP A 99 -5.52 8.78 12.11
N ALA A 100 -4.44 8.11 11.69
CA ALA A 100 -4.30 6.67 11.76
C ALA A 100 -2.88 6.24 12.11
N VAL A 101 -2.78 5.09 12.80
CA VAL A 101 -1.53 4.41 13.07
C VAL A 101 -1.70 2.90 12.90
N TRP A 102 -0.74 2.27 12.27
CA TRP A 102 -0.63 0.82 12.21
C TRP A 102 0.42 0.34 13.23
N ILE A 103 0.11 -0.72 13.97
CA ILE A 103 1.03 -1.46 14.85
C ILE A 103 0.88 -2.94 14.54
N GLY A 104 2.00 -3.64 14.33
CA GLY A 104 1.92 -5.04 13.97
C GLY A 104 3.27 -5.75 13.83
N ASP A 105 3.20 -6.99 13.39
CA ASP A 105 4.26 -7.77 12.75
C ASP A 105 3.74 -8.26 11.39
N VAL A 106 4.54 -9.01 10.65
CA VAL A 106 4.17 -9.49 9.29
C VAL A 106 2.97 -10.45 9.28
N ASN A 107 2.68 -11.12 10.39
CA ASN A 107 1.61 -12.12 10.48
C ASN A 107 0.37 -11.66 11.26
N ALA A 108 0.45 -10.52 11.92
CA ALA A 108 -0.66 -9.96 12.68
C ALA A 108 -0.42 -8.47 12.94
N GLY A 109 -1.43 -7.65 12.76
CA GLY A 109 -1.36 -6.23 13.05
C GLY A 109 -2.72 -5.56 12.97
N VAL A 110 -2.77 -4.30 13.34
CA VAL A 110 -3.98 -3.50 13.29
C VAL A 110 -3.65 -2.06 12.96
N GLN A 111 -4.36 -1.48 11.99
CA GLN A 111 -4.43 -0.03 11.87
C GLN A 111 -5.64 0.48 12.65
N VAL A 112 -5.42 1.52 13.44
CA VAL A 112 -6.48 2.24 14.17
C VAL A 112 -6.60 3.62 13.57
N SER A 113 -7.82 4.00 13.14
CA SER A 113 -8.13 5.34 12.64
C SER A 113 -9.19 6.00 13.51
N PHE A 114 -9.07 7.30 13.75
CA PHE A 114 -9.93 8.06 14.68
C PHE A 114 -10.77 9.08 13.92
N ARG A 115 -12.08 9.12 14.19
CA ARG A 115 -13.08 9.89 13.45
C ARG A 115 -14.20 10.42 14.36
N ASP A 116 -15.11 11.14 13.75
CA ASP A 116 -16.43 11.48 14.27
C ASP A 116 -17.49 11.40 13.16
N GLU A 117 -18.69 11.90 13.41
CA GLU A 117 -19.81 11.86 12.45
C GLU A 117 -19.61 12.77 11.23
N ASN A 118 -18.74 13.78 11.34
CA ASN A 118 -18.47 14.76 10.28
C ASN A 118 -17.08 14.58 9.65
N TYR A 119 -16.31 13.59 10.12
CA TYR A 119 -14.94 13.41 9.66
C TYR A 119 -14.91 12.91 8.22
N VAL A 120 -14.19 13.65 7.39
CA VAL A 120 -13.89 13.25 6.01
C VAL A 120 -12.39 13.29 5.84
N ARG A 121 -11.80 12.13 5.50
CA ARG A 121 -10.38 12.08 5.13
C ARG A 121 -10.20 12.75 3.76
N PRO A 122 -9.25 13.68 3.62
CA PRO A 122 -8.90 14.23 2.31
C PRO A 122 -8.44 13.10 1.37
N LEU A 123 -9.00 13.08 0.18
CA LEU A 123 -8.52 12.23 -0.92
C LEU A 123 -7.56 13.06 -1.78
N ASN A 124 -6.71 12.38 -2.57
CA ASN A 124 -5.79 13.08 -3.48
C ASN A 124 -4.83 14.03 -2.76
N THR A 125 -4.20 13.57 -1.69
CA THR A 125 -3.45 14.41 -0.72
C THR A 125 -2.29 15.17 -1.35
N ASN A 126 -1.73 14.70 -2.46
CA ASN A 126 -0.67 15.41 -3.19
C ASN A 126 -1.11 16.79 -3.69
N PHE A 127 -2.41 17.00 -3.92
CA PHE A 127 -2.99 18.21 -4.48
C PHE A 127 -3.91 18.97 -3.52
N TYR A 128 -4.42 18.30 -2.49
CA TYR A 128 -5.29 18.92 -1.48
C TYR A 128 -4.52 19.70 -0.40
N LEU A 129 -3.41 20.31 -0.76
CA LEU A 129 -2.60 21.11 0.17
C LEU A 129 -3.40 22.28 0.80
N LEU A 130 -4.47 22.72 0.14
CA LEU A 130 -5.30 23.85 0.59
C LEU A 130 -6.45 23.40 1.51
N LYS A 131 -6.74 22.12 1.64
CA LYS A 131 -7.79 21.61 2.53
C LYS A 131 -7.13 20.95 3.74
N PRO A 132 -7.17 21.58 4.93
CA PRO A 132 -6.65 20.96 6.14
C PRO A 132 -7.52 19.77 6.56
N LEU A 133 -6.95 18.88 7.37
CA LEU A 133 -7.68 17.80 8.01
C LEU A 133 -8.82 18.35 8.86
N ASN A 134 -10.03 17.80 8.70
CA ASN A 134 -11.15 18.10 9.58
C ASN A 134 -11.01 17.26 10.86
N LEU A 135 -10.47 17.88 11.91
CA LEU A 135 -10.18 17.19 13.17
C LEU A 135 -11.47 16.72 13.85
N PRO A 136 -11.53 15.46 14.33
CA PRO A 136 -12.68 14.97 15.10
C PRO A 136 -12.77 15.64 16.47
N PRO A 137 -13.77 16.53 16.73
CA PRO A 137 -13.81 17.40 17.90
C PRO A 137 -13.75 16.66 19.22
N SER A 138 -14.38 15.48 19.32
CA SER A 138 -14.40 14.70 20.55
C SER A 138 -13.03 14.14 20.91
N TRP A 139 -12.27 13.67 19.91
CA TRP A 139 -10.90 13.21 20.09
C TRP A 139 -9.91 14.36 20.29
N TYR A 140 -10.03 15.41 19.48
CA TYR A 140 -9.13 16.57 19.52
C TYR A 140 -9.26 17.39 20.82
N ASN A 141 -10.48 17.65 21.27
CA ASN A 141 -10.81 18.41 22.49
C ASN A 141 -9.98 19.69 22.67
N GLY A 142 -9.93 20.53 21.63
CA GLY A 142 -9.20 21.80 21.70
C GLY A 142 -7.69 21.64 21.97
N GLY A 143 -7.07 20.59 21.42
CA GLY A 143 -5.63 20.30 21.56
C GLY A 143 -5.25 19.49 22.80
N LYS A 144 -6.22 19.09 23.65
CA LYS A 144 -5.95 18.29 24.85
C LYS A 144 -5.83 16.79 24.53
N GLY A 145 -6.41 16.35 23.39
CA GLY A 145 -6.40 14.97 22.94
C GLY A 145 -5.13 14.59 22.22
N GLY A 146 -4.89 13.29 22.12
CA GLY A 146 -3.72 12.72 21.44
C GLY A 146 -3.66 11.21 21.54
N ILE A 147 -2.53 10.66 21.15
CA ILE A 147 -2.25 9.23 21.18
C ILE A 147 -0.93 9.02 21.94
N ARG A 148 -0.88 7.97 22.76
CA ARG A 148 0.32 7.59 23.48
C ARG A 148 0.52 6.08 23.39
N PHE A 149 1.77 5.66 23.18
CA PHE A 149 2.20 4.29 23.40
C PHE A 149 2.92 4.19 24.74
N THR A 150 2.64 3.11 25.43
CA THR A 150 3.36 2.72 26.67
C THR A 150 3.63 1.23 26.63
N GLU A 151 4.75 0.80 27.16
CA GLU A 151 5.01 -0.62 27.34
C GLU A 151 3.96 -1.24 28.29
N ASN A 152 3.43 -2.38 27.94
CA ASN A 152 2.51 -3.15 28.79
C ASN A 152 3.27 -4.26 29.54
N GLN A 153 2.61 -4.90 30.49
CA GLN A 153 3.16 -6.08 31.17
C GLN A 153 3.34 -7.20 30.12
N GLY A 154 4.56 -7.75 30.04
CA GLY A 154 4.90 -8.78 29.04
C GLY A 154 5.61 -8.22 27.79
N GLY A 155 6.03 -6.94 27.79
CA GLY A 155 6.90 -6.36 26.76
C GLY A 155 6.19 -5.90 25.49
N GLY A 156 4.86 -6.02 25.40
CA GLY A 156 4.06 -5.47 24.31
C GLY A 156 3.76 -3.98 24.46
N VAL A 157 2.97 -3.43 23.57
CA VAL A 157 2.61 -2.00 23.53
C VAL A 157 1.13 -1.81 23.85
N ARG A 158 0.82 -0.81 24.67
CA ARG A 158 -0.53 -0.30 24.86
C ARG A 158 -0.69 1.00 24.09
N LEU A 159 -1.53 0.99 23.07
CA LEU A 159 -2.00 2.18 22.41
C LEU A 159 -3.10 2.80 23.26
N ARG A 160 -2.96 4.08 23.59
CA ARG A 160 -3.97 4.87 24.29
C ARG A 160 -4.30 6.11 23.47
N ALA A 161 -5.52 6.18 22.92
CA ALA A 161 -6.08 7.41 22.39
C ALA A 161 -6.88 8.09 23.50
N PHE A 162 -6.54 9.32 23.82
CA PHE A 162 -7.13 10.08 24.93
C PHE A 162 -7.62 11.44 24.47
N SER A 163 -8.65 11.96 25.15
CA SER A 163 -9.25 13.27 24.83
C SER A 163 -8.92 14.35 25.86
N GLY A 164 -8.43 13.97 27.05
CA GLY A 164 -8.11 14.89 28.13
C GLY A 164 -9.32 15.49 28.84
N ARG A 165 -9.08 16.38 29.81
CA ARG A 165 -10.12 16.97 30.66
C ARG A 165 -11.08 17.84 29.87
N ARG A 166 -12.38 17.70 30.19
CA ARG A 166 -13.48 18.56 29.69
C ARG A 166 -14.65 18.67 30.66
N SER A 167 -15.44 19.73 30.51
CA SER A 167 -16.82 19.81 31.04
C SER A 167 -17.79 19.53 29.90
N VAL A 168 -18.83 18.78 30.18
CA VAL A 168 -19.85 18.36 29.21
C VAL A 168 -21.20 18.79 29.78
N LYS A 169 -22.00 19.51 29.00
CA LYS A 169 -23.33 19.97 29.40
C LYS A 169 -24.36 18.85 29.39
N ALA A 170 -25.43 18.96 30.14
CA ALA A 170 -26.57 18.05 30.04
C ALA A 170 -27.08 18.00 28.59
N GLY A 171 -27.29 16.81 28.04
CA GLY A 171 -27.74 16.58 26.67
C GLY A 171 -26.66 16.71 25.59
N GLU A 172 -25.45 17.16 25.93
CA GLU A 172 -24.34 17.24 24.98
C GLU A 172 -23.89 15.84 24.57
N LYS A 173 -23.61 15.70 23.26
CA LYS A 173 -23.12 14.44 22.67
C LYS A 173 -21.66 14.56 22.32
N LEU A 174 -20.92 13.50 22.60
CA LEU A 174 -19.51 13.30 22.20
C LEU A 174 -19.41 12.07 21.29
N HIS A 175 -18.74 12.22 20.16
CA HIS A 175 -18.62 11.19 19.14
C HIS A 175 -17.19 10.64 19.07
N PHE A 176 -16.98 9.44 19.60
CA PHE A 176 -15.69 8.76 19.62
C PHE A 176 -15.72 7.61 18.61
N TYR A 177 -15.73 7.97 17.32
CA TYR A 177 -15.71 6.97 16.26
C TYR A 177 -14.27 6.55 15.95
N PHE A 178 -14.10 5.28 15.67
CA PHE A 178 -12.82 4.73 15.26
C PHE A 178 -13.04 3.50 14.40
N SER A 179 -12.05 3.18 13.56
CA SER A 179 -12.03 1.91 12.84
C SER A 179 -10.78 1.13 13.17
N LEU A 180 -10.92 -0.19 13.10
CA LEU A 180 -9.82 -1.15 13.17
C LEU A 180 -9.74 -1.85 11.82
N LEU A 181 -8.53 -1.98 11.31
CA LEU A 181 -8.26 -2.69 10.08
C LEU A 181 -7.23 -3.77 10.36
N ILE A 182 -7.66 -5.01 10.34
CA ILE A 182 -6.83 -6.16 10.71
C ILE A 182 -5.92 -6.55 9.55
N THR A 183 -4.66 -6.78 9.84
CA THR A 183 -3.64 -7.19 8.85
C THR A 183 -2.98 -8.53 9.24
N PRO A 184 -2.44 -9.30 8.28
CA PRO A 184 -2.53 -9.10 6.84
C PRO A 184 -3.95 -9.32 6.30
N PHE A 185 -4.31 -8.66 5.19
CA PHE A 185 -5.64 -8.77 4.57
C PHE A 185 -5.86 -10.09 3.87
N LYS A 186 -4.78 -10.70 3.40
CA LYS A 186 -4.75 -11.96 2.65
C LYS A 186 -3.40 -12.62 2.80
N LEU A 187 -3.32 -13.89 2.46
CA LEU A 187 -2.04 -14.58 2.32
C LEU A 187 -1.27 -13.99 1.15
N ILE A 188 0.04 -13.88 1.30
CA ILE A 188 0.93 -13.45 0.22
C ILE A 188 0.92 -14.52 -0.88
N ASP A 189 0.63 -14.10 -2.10
CA ASP A 189 0.74 -14.94 -3.28
C ASP A 189 2.11 -14.71 -3.94
N THR A 190 3.10 -15.46 -3.49
CA THR A 190 4.47 -15.38 -4.01
C THR A 190 4.56 -15.88 -5.45
N ASP A 191 3.75 -16.86 -5.85
CA ASP A 191 3.73 -17.35 -7.22
C ASP A 191 3.21 -16.29 -8.20
N ALA A 192 2.20 -15.53 -7.83
CA ALA A 192 1.77 -14.39 -8.62
C ALA A 192 2.89 -13.35 -8.78
N GLN A 193 3.75 -13.17 -7.75
CA GLN A 193 4.92 -12.29 -7.83
C GLN A 193 5.92 -12.80 -8.87
N TRP A 194 6.26 -14.09 -8.85
CA TRP A 194 7.27 -14.67 -9.74
C TRP A 194 6.78 -14.77 -11.20
N LYS A 195 5.50 -15.03 -11.38
CA LYS A 195 4.86 -15.22 -12.70
C LYS A 195 4.51 -13.93 -13.42
N THR A 196 4.34 -12.80 -12.71
CA THR A 196 3.88 -11.55 -13.32
C THR A 196 5.08 -10.62 -13.55
N ARG A 197 5.45 -10.44 -14.81
CA ARG A 197 6.59 -9.63 -15.25
C ARG A 197 6.08 -8.49 -16.09
N PHE A 198 6.27 -7.26 -15.60
CA PHE A 198 5.67 -6.09 -16.21
C PHE A 198 6.58 -5.43 -17.25
N TYR A 199 5.94 -5.03 -18.36
CA TYR A 199 6.46 -4.04 -19.29
C TYR A 199 5.61 -2.76 -19.18
N HIS A 200 6.17 -1.71 -18.64
CA HIS A 200 5.45 -0.47 -18.32
C HIS A 200 5.63 0.58 -19.41
N ARG A 201 5.23 0.26 -20.62
CA ARG A 201 5.23 1.16 -21.78
C ARG A 201 4.40 0.56 -22.92
N TYR A 202 3.87 1.44 -23.79
CA TYR A 202 3.30 1.04 -25.07
C TYR A 202 4.41 0.82 -26.11
N LEU A 203 4.48 -0.39 -26.67
CA LEU A 203 5.30 -0.77 -27.83
C LEU A 203 4.56 -1.86 -28.61
N PRO A 204 4.98 -2.18 -29.86
CA PRO A 204 4.53 -3.37 -30.58
C PRO A 204 4.72 -4.64 -29.73
N ILE A 205 3.75 -5.53 -29.77
CA ILE A 205 3.74 -6.73 -28.91
C ILE A 205 4.96 -7.62 -29.17
N ASP A 206 5.37 -7.78 -30.44
CA ASP A 206 6.53 -8.59 -30.82
C ASP A 206 7.85 -8.07 -30.23
N GLU A 207 7.95 -6.79 -29.97
CA GLU A 207 9.12 -6.20 -29.30
C GLU A 207 9.11 -6.50 -27.81
N ILE A 208 7.95 -6.40 -27.18
CA ILE A 208 7.79 -6.72 -25.75
C ILE A 208 8.02 -8.21 -25.51
N ALA A 209 7.58 -9.08 -26.41
CA ALA A 209 7.75 -10.54 -26.31
C ALA A 209 9.22 -10.96 -26.15
N LYS A 210 10.16 -10.22 -26.74
CA LYS A 210 11.60 -10.49 -26.66
C LYS A 210 12.19 -10.25 -25.27
N THR A 211 11.47 -9.56 -24.38
CA THR A 211 11.97 -9.14 -23.06
C THR A 211 11.70 -10.15 -21.94
N GLY A 212 10.84 -11.12 -22.16
CA GLY A 212 10.37 -12.06 -21.12
C GLY A 212 9.29 -11.49 -20.20
N ALA A 213 8.80 -10.26 -20.44
CA ALA A 213 7.62 -9.74 -19.80
C ALA A 213 6.35 -10.44 -20.33
N ASN A 214 5.27 -10.42 -19.54
CA ASN A 214 4.00 -11.04 -19.88
C ASN A 214 2.77 -10.19 -19.50
N THR A 215 3.00 -9.03 -18.92
CA THR A 215 1.94 -8.11 -18.53
C THR A 215 2.34 -6.69 -18.92
N ILE A 216 1.54 -6.09 -19.80
CA ILE A 216 1.80 -4.77 -20.34
C ILE A 216 0.99 -3.75 -19.55
N ASN A 217 1.62 -2.66 -19.15
CA ASN A 217 0.94 -1.52 -18.54
C ASN A 217 1.04 -0.32 -19.46
N VAL A 218 -0.07 0.02 -20.12
CA VAL A 218 -0.16 1.14 -21.05
C VAL A 218 -0.46 2.41 -20.28
N HIS A 219 0.52 3.30 -20.21
CA HIS A 219 0.37 4.61 -19.60
C HIS A 219 -0.46 5.55 -20.48
N HIS A 220 -0.88 6.72 -19.97
CA HIS A 220 -1.38 7.80 -20.81
C HIS A 220 -0.25 8.39 -21.69
N ALA A 221 -0.56 9.34 -22.55
CA ALA A 221 0.35 9.91 -23.54
C ALA A 221 0.87 8.90 -24.58
N THR A 222 0.04 7.92 -24.93
CA THR A 222 0.32 6.92 -25.98
C THR A 222 -0.72 6.99 -27.09
N GLU A 223 -0.42 6.35 -28.22
CA GLU A 223 -1.33 6.30 -29.35
C GLU A 223 -2.72 5.77 -29.01
N ILE A 224 -2.78 4.72 -28.16
CA ILE A 224 -4.04 4.04 -27.82
C ILE A 224 -4.68 4.55 -26.53
N ASN A 225 -3.93 5.24 -25.66
CA ASN A 225 -4.41 5.88 -24.43
C ASN A 225 -3.81 7.30 -24.33
N PRO A 226 -4.24 8.24 -25.20
CA PRO A 226 -3.54 9.50 -25.36
C PRO A 226 -3.70 10.49 -24.21
N TYR A 227 -4.82 10.48 -23.50
CA TYR A 227 -5.18 11.54 -22.57
C TYR A 227 -5.34 11.05 -21.13
N ILE A 228 -4.94 11.91 -20.20
CA ILE A 228 -4.94 11.60 -18.77
C ILE A 228 -6.36 11.26 -18.30
N ASN A 229 -6.54 10.03 -17.78
CA ASN A 229 -7.80 9.53 -17.22
C ASN A 229 -9.02 9.61 -18.14
N TYR A 230 -8.78 9.70 -19.45
CA TYR A 230 -9.85 9.68 -20.44
C TYR A 230 -9.57 8.67 -21.58
N PRO A 231 -9.67 7.35 -21.33
CA PRO A 231 -9.31 6.30 -22.30
C PRO A 231 -10.41 6.00 -23.34
N PHE A 232 -11.36 6.91 -23.56
CA PHE A 232 -12.55 6.66 -24.37
C PHE A 232 -12.50 7.27 -25.79
N LEU A 233 -11.38 7.86 -26.19
CA LEU A 233 -11.26 8.49 -27.51
C LEU A 233 -10.62 7.59 -28.59
N ARG A 234 -9.98 6.49 -28.20
CA ARG A 234 -9.33 5.52 -29.09
C ARG A 234 -9.69 4.05 -28.80
N PRO A 235 -10.96 3.73 -28.45
CA PRO A 235 -11.32 2.37 -28.07
C PRO A 235 -11.05 1.31 -29.13
N PRO A 236 -11.28 1.56 -30.45
CA PRO A 236 -10.99 0.54 -31.46
C PRO A 236 -9.51 0.17 -31.55
N GLN A 237 -8.61 1.17 -31.48
CA GLN A 237 -7.17 0.95 -31.50
C GLN A 237 -6.70 0.22 -30.24
N MET A 238 -7.20 0.62 -29.06
CA MET A 238 -6.89 -0.03 -27.80
C MET A 238 -7.38 -1.49 -27.83
N LYS A 239 -8.58 -1.74 -28.33
CA LYS A 239 -9.13 -3.10 -28.48
C LYS A 239 -8.25 -3.97 -29.38
N SER A 240 -7.86 -3.48 -30.55
CA SER A 240 -7.00 -4.21 -31.47
C SER A 240 -5.67 -4.60 -30.81
N TYR A 241 -5.05 -3.67 -30.09
CA TYR A 241 -3.82 -3.92 -29.35
C TYR A 241 -4.00 -4.97 -28.24
N VAL A 242 -5.10 -4.90 -27.49
CA VAL A 242 -5.41 -5.87 -26.44
C VAL A 242 -5.65 -7.27 -27.04
N GLU A 243 -6.37 -7.37 -28.16
CA GLU A 243 -6.63 -8.64 -28.85
C GLU A 243 -5.33 -9.27 -29.40
N GLU A 244 -4.44 -8.46 -29.97
CA GLU A 244 -3.11 -8.90 -30.41
C GLU A 244 -2.26 -9.40 -29.25
N ALA A 245 -2.24 -8.67 -28.13
CA ALA A 245 -1.55 -9.06 -26.91
C ALA A 245 -2.09 -10.39 -26.35
N HIS A 246 -3.40 -10.54 -26.28
CA HIS A 246 -4.04 -11.77 -25.83
C HIS A 246 -3.71 -12.98 -26.73
N ALA A 247 -3.64 -12.78 -28.03
CA ALA A 247 -3.25 -13.83 -28.97
C ALA A 247 -1.84 -14.38 -28.72
N GLN A 248 -0.98 -13.56 -28.11
CA GLN A 248 0.39 -13.94 -27.72
C GLN A 248 0.54 -14.28 -26.22
N GLY A 249 -0.58 -14.36 -25.48
CA GLY A 249 -0.59 -14.74 -24.06
C GLY A 249 -0.25 -13.61 -23.08
N PHE A 250 -0.22 -12.36 -23.53
CA PHE A 250 -0.01 -11.20 -22.67
C PHE A 250 -1.31 -10.77 -22.00
N ARG A 251 -1.17 -10.11 -20.85
CA ARG A 251 -2.22 -9.30 -20.21
C ARG A 251 -1.94 -7.83 -20.47
N VAL A 252 -3.01 -7.04 -20.64
CA VAL A 252 -2.90 -5.59 -20.86
C VAL A 252 -3.69 -4.83 -19.82
N LYS A 253 -2.99 -3.96 -19.09
CA LYS A 253 -3.59 -2.99 -18.17
C LYS A 253 -3.36 -1.59 -18.69
N ILE A 254 -4.20 -0.65 -18.25
CA ILE A 254 -4.07 0.75 -18.63
C ILE A 254 -3.96 1.65 -17.40
N TYR A 255 -3.32 2.80 -17.59
CA TYR A 255 -3.43 3.94 -16.67
C TYR A 255 -4.88 4.42 -16.67
N TYR A 256 -5.56 4.28 -15.55
CA TYR A 256 -6.90 4.78 -15.34
C TYR A 256 -7.15 5.00 -13.85
N THR A 257 -6.94 6.23 -13.42
CA THR A 257 -7.22 6.71 -12.07
C THR A 257 -8.31 7.78 -12.12
N VAL A 258 -8.75 8.28 -10.97
CA VAL A 258 -9.83 9.27 -10.91
C VAL A 258 -9.32 10.63 -10.38
N ARG A 259 -8.01 10.73 -10.17
CA ARG A 259 -7.38 11.85 -9.49
C ARG A 259 -7.53 13.18 -10.22
N GLU A 260 -7.38 13.15 -11.53
CA GLU A 260 -7.49 14.33 -12.40
C GLU A 260 -8.23 13.98 -13.68
N LEU A 261 -8.69 15.01 -14.39
CA LEU A 261 -9.37 14.88 -15.67
C LEU A 261 -8.69 15.74 -16.74
N SER A 262 -8.48 15.14 -17.91
CA SER A 262 -7.96 15.79 -19.12
C SER A 262 -8.86 16.92 -19.60
N ASN A 263 -8.24 18.01 -20.11
CA ASN A 263 -8.93 19.05 -20.86
C ASN A 263 -9.49 18.57 -22.22
N ARG A 264 -9.11 17.34 -22.63
CA ARG A 264 -9.59 16.70 -23.85
C ARG A 264 -10.88 15.89 -23.65
N ALA A 265 -11.33 15.74 -22.41
CA ALA A 265 -12.60 15.09 -22.11
C ALA A 265 -13.77 15.94 -22.65
N PRO A 266 -14.63 15.42 -23.57
CA PRO A 266 -15.78 16.15 -24.09
C PRO A 266 -16.74 16.65 -23.01
N GLU A 267 -16.82 15.95 -21.89
CA GLU A 267 -17.70 16.27 -20.75
C GLU A 267 -17.15 17.37 -19.84
N LEU A 268 -15.93 17.87 -20.05
CA LEU A 268 -15.25 18.78 -19.12
C LEU A 268 -16.12 19.98 -18.72
N PHE A 269 -16.72 20.68 -19.68
CA PHE A 269 -17.54 21.85 -19.38
C PHE A 269 -18.85 21.48 -18.67
N THR A 270 -19.45 20.35 -18.98
CA THR A 270 -20.61 19.83 -18.28
C THR A 270 -20.27 19.53 -16.82
N LEU A 271 -19.11 18.91 -16.57
CA LEU A 271 -18.64 18.60 -15.22
C LEU A 271 -18.32 19.87 -14.42
N ARG A 272 -17.74 20.89 -15.09
CA ARG A 272 -17.50 22.20 -14.46
C ARG A 272 -18.79 22.90 -14.02
N SER A 273 -19.89 22.71 -14.76
CA SER A 273 -21.18 23.30 -14.38
C SER A 273 -21.72 22.80 -13.04
N LEU A 274 -21.17 21.70 -12.51
CA LEU A 274 -21.47 21.15 -11.20
C LEU A 274 -20.64 21.79 -10.06
N GLY A 275 -19.84 22.81 -10.39
CA GLY A 275 -18.98 23.50 -9.43
C GLY A 275 -17.91 22.60 -8.82
N ASP A 276 -17.64 22.76 -7.53
CA ASP A 276 -16.63 21.98 -6.80
C ASP A 276 -17.10 20.58 -6.38
N GLU A 277 -18.29 20.16 -6.82
CA GLU A 277 -18.72 18.78 -6.61
C GLU A 277 -17.79 17.79 -7.32
N VAL A 278 -17.35 18.10 -8.55
CA VAL A 278 -16.53 17.21 -9.37
C VAL A 278 -15.10 17.70 -9.50
N LEU A 279 -14.89 18.98 -9.68
CA LEU A 279 -13.57 19.57 -9.92
C LEU A 279 -13.17 20.48 -8.77
N SER A 280 -11.98 20.30 -8.23
CA SER A 280 -11.51 21.03 -7.06
C SER A 280 -11.32 22.52 -7.35
N TYR A 281 -11.86 23.39 -6.48
CA TYR A 281 -11.50 24.81 -6.48
C TYR A 281 -10.04 25.02 -6.09
N GLY A 282 -9.40 25.97 -6.76
CA GLY A 282 -8.00 26.31 -6.50
C GLY A 282 -7.56 27.59 -7.21
N PRO A 283 -6.27 27.88 -7.20
CA PRO A 283 -5.70 29.14 -7.70
C PRO A 283 -5.63 29.22 -9.24
N GLY A 284 -6.04 28.20 -9.96
CA GLY A 284 -5.89 28.13 -11.42
C GLY A 284 -4.43 27.89 -11.84
N GLY A 285 -4.02 28.50 -12.94
CA GLY A 285 -2.66 28.41 -13.48
C GLY A 285 -2.45 27.25 -14.44
N GLY A 286 -1.20 26.76 -14.55
CA GLY A 286 -0.83 25.68 -15.46
C GLY A 286 -0.82 26.09 -16.93
N PHE A 287 -1.23 25.19 -17.82
CA PHE A 287 -1.19 25.40 -19.27
C PHE A 287 -2.12 26.54 -19.71
N SER A 288 -1.70 27.33 -20.71
CA SER A 288 -2.42 28.52 -21.16
C SER A 288 -3.87 28.25 -21.55
N TRP A 289 -4.13 27.11 -22.21
CA TRP A 289 -5.50 26.71 -22.55
C TRP A 289 -6.42 26.63 -21.33
N LEU A 290 -5.93 26.10 -20.20
CA LEU A 290 -6.70 26.04 -18.96
C LEU A 290 -7.03 27.44 -18.45
N GLN A 291 -6.04 28.34 -18.47
CA GLN A 291 -6.21 29.73 -18.01
C GLN A 291 -7.19 30.51 -18.89
N GLU A 292 -7.13 30.28 -20.20
CA GLU A 292 -8.01 30.98 -21.18
C GLU A 292 -9.46 30.50 -21.14
N HIS A 293 -9.69 29.18 -20.81
CA HIS A 293 -11.00 28.56 -20.96
C HIS A 293 -11.66 28.20 -19.63
N LEU A 294 -10.92 28.13 -18.54
CA LEU A 294 -11.43 27.65 -17.25
C LEU A 294 -11.34 28.70 -16.13
N ASP A 295 -10.94 29.92 -16.42
CA ASP A 295 -10.70 30.98 -15.42
C ASP A 295 -9.66 30.57 -14.34
N SER A 296 -9.85 30.97 -13.07
CA SER A 296 -8.93 30.70 -11.97
C SER A 296 -9.51 29.79 -10.89
N SER A 297 -10.66 29.14 -11.13
CA SER A 297 -11.37 28.35 -10.11
C SER A 297 -11.14 26.84 -10.25
N TYR A 298 -9.88 26.42 -10.40
CA TYR A 298 -9.49 25.01 -10.50
C TYR A 298 -8.06 24.81 -9.95
N ILE A 299 -7.65 23.57 -9.78
CA ILE A 299 -6.26 23.19 -9.49
C ILE A 299 -5.68 22.53 -10.74
N ALA A 300 -4.63 23.12 -11.31
CA ALA A 300 -3.91 22.53 -12.43
C ALA A 300 -3.12 21.28 -11.99
N ALA A 301 -3.15 20.23 -12.79
CA ALA A 301 -2.41 18.99 -12.60
C ALA A 301 -1.35 18.80 -13.70
N TRP A 302 -1.34 17.65 -14.35
CA TRP A 302 -0.37 17.27 -15.36
C TRP A 302 -0.56 18.04 -16.68
N PHE A 303 0.56 18.27 -17.36
CA PHE A 303 0.60 18.80 -18.71
C PHE A 303 1.57 17.96 -19.55
N VAL A 304 1.07 17.45 -20.68
CA VAL A 304 1.85 16.75 -21.69
C VAL A 304 1.96 17.65 -22.92
N PRO A 305 3.08 18.37 -23.13
CA PRO A 305 3.20 19.40 -24.17
C PRO A 305 2.95 18.88 -25.58
N GLU A 306 3.46 17.69 -25.90
CA GLU A 306 3.39 17.08 -27.23
C GLU A 306 1.95 16.84 -27.68
N LEU A 307 1.07 16.53 -26.74
CA LEU A 307 -0.35 16.26 -26.97
C LEU A 307 -1.24 17.47 -26.64
N LYS A 308 -0.65 18.51 -26.04
CA LYS A 308 -1.40 19.64 -25.44
C LYS A 308 -2.50 19.11 -24.52
N ASP A 309 -2.20 18.04 -23.77
CA ASP A 309 -3.08 17.43 -22.79
C ASP A 309 -2.77 18.04 -21.41
N ALA A 310 -3.72 18.76 -20.89
CA ALA A 310 -3.65 19.38 -19.58
C ALA A 310 -4.77 18.82 -18.70
N ALA A 311 -4.48 18.60 -17.44
CA ALA A 311 -5.47 18.05 -16.52
C ALA A 311 -5.75 18.98 -15.36
N ILE A 312 -6.93 18.85 -14.79
CA ILE A 312 -7.37 19.52 -13.57
C ILE A 312 -7.80 18.51 -12.52
N ILE A 313 -7.63 18.86 -11.26
CA ILE A 313 -7.83 17.96 -10.12
C ILE A 313 -9.31 17.78 -9.83
N ASN A 314 -9.72 16.53 -9.63
CA ASN A 314 -11.07 16.19 -9.16
C ASN A 314 -11.21 16.48 -7.66
N SER A 315 -12.42 16.84 -7.26
CA SER A 315 -12.85 16.84 -5.85
C SER A 315 -12.95 15.40 -5.33
N GLY A 316 -12.94 15.20 -4.03
CA GLY A 316 -13.12 13.91 -3.40
C GLY A 316 -14.28 13.06 -3.96
N VAL A 317 -15.03 12.36 -3.12
CA VAL A 317 -16.14 11.51 -3.58
C VAL A 317 -17.25 12.33 -4.23
N SER A 318 -17.57 12.01 -5.49
CA SER A 318 -18.53 12.77 -6.30
C SER A 318 -19.24 11.86 -7.31
N ARG A 319 -20.18 12.41 -8.09
CA ARG A 319 -20.82 11.69 -9.21
C ARG A 319 -19.82 11.24 -10.27
N TRP A 320 -18.68 11.88 -10.40
CA TRP A 320 -17.60 11.44 -11.29
C TRP A 320 -17.12 10.01 -10.98
N HIS A 321 -17.16 9.58 -9.72
CA HIS A 321 -16.82 8.21 -9.35
C HIS A 321 -17.79 7.17 -9.94
N ASN A 322 -19.06 7.53 -10.14
CA ASN A 322 -20.00 6.65 -10.84
C ASN A 322 -19.64 6.50 -12.32
N TYR A 323 -19.29 7.61 -12.97
CA TYR A 323 -18.79 7.61 -14.34
C TYR A 323 -17.52 6.77 -14.48
N TYR A 324 -16.57 6.95 -13.57
CA TYR A 324 -15.33 6.19 -13.53
C TYR A 324 -15.57 4.68 -13.43
N VAL A 325 -16.41 4.24 -12.49
CA VAL A 325 -16.73 2.82 -12.28
C VAL A 325 -17.48 2.22 -13.48
N GLU A 326 -18.43 2.95 -14.07
CA GLU A 326 -19.14 2.49 -15.27
C GLU A 326 -18.22 2.48 -16.51
N GLY A 327 -17.38 3.48 -16.65
CA GLY A 327 -16.35 3.53 -17.69
C GLY A 327 -15.40 2.34 -17.61
N LEU A 328 -14.95 1.97 -16.39
CA LEU A 328 -14.17 0.76 -16.17
C LEU A 328 -14.92 -0.50 -16.60
N SER A 329 -16.22 -0.60 -16.22
CA SER A 329 -17.06 -1.73 -16.63
C SER A 329 -17.14 -1.85 -18.15
N TRP A 330 -17.30 -0.72 -18.83
CA TRP A 330 -17.34 -0.65 -20.28
C TRP A 330 -16.01 -1.07 -20.93
N LEU A 331 -14.88 -0.55 -20.43
CA LEU A 331 -13.54 -0.89 -20.94
C LEU A 331 -13.23 -2.38 -20.82
N VAL A 332 -13.56 -2.98 -19.69
CA VAL A 332 -13.35 -4.42 -19.48
C VAL A 332 -14.21 -5.26 -20.45
N LYS A 333 -15.47 -4.87 -20.66
CA LYS A 333 -16.41 -5.63 -21.50
C LYS A 333 -16.16 -5.46 -23.00
N HIS A 334 -15.82 -4.25 -23.44
CA HIS A 334 -15.78 -3.91 -24.87
C HIS A 334 -14.38 -3.80 -25.44
N VAL A 335 -13.39 -3.44 -24.61
CA VAL A 335 -11.98 -3.37 -25.00
C VAL A 335 -11.22 -4.62 -24.55
N GLY A 336 -11.61 -5.21 -23.41
CA GLY A 336 -11.03 -6.45 -22.90
C GLY A 336 -9.79 -6.26 -22.03
N ILE A 337 -9.57 -5.08 -21.44
CA ILE A 337 -8.40 -4.83 -20.56
C ILE A 337 -8.38 -5.78 -19.37
N ASP A 338 -7.18 -6.17 -18.92
CA ASP A 338 -6.95 -7.13 -17.83
C ASP A 338 -6.73 -6.46 -16.48
N GLY A 339 -6.97 -5.17 -16.38
CA GLY A 339 -6.83 -4.43 -15.14
C GLY A 339 -6.46 -2.98 -15.33
N ILE A 340 -6.12 -2.33 -14.23
CA ILE A 340 -5.78 -0.92 -14.19
C ILE A 340 -4.51 -0.68 -13.38
N TYR A 341 -3.87 0.43 -13.71
CA TYR A 341 -2.82 1.06 -12.95
C TYR A 341 -3.37 2.33 -12.31
N ILE A 342 -3.33 2.40 -10.99
CA ILE A 342 -3.78 3.56 -10.21
C ILE A 342 -2.54 4.33 -9.76
N ASP A 343 -2.48 5.59 -10.17
CA ASP A 343 -1.43 6.52 -9.80
C ASP A 343 -1.94 7.41 -8.68
N ASP A 344 -1.60 7.03 -7.44
CA ASP A 344 -2.12 7.58 -6.20
C ASP A 344 -3.63 7.37 -5.97
N VAL A 345 -4.08 7.45 -4.72
CA VAL A 345 -5.49 7.21 -4.36
C VAL A 345 -6.25 8.53 -4.31
N ALA A 346 -7.35 8.61 -5.06
CA ALA A 346 -8.23 9.76 -5.08
C ALA A 346 -9.72 9.40 -4.93
N PHE A 347 -10.02 8.21 -4.42
CA PHE A 347 -11.38 7.77 -4.12
C PHE A 347 -11.44 6.96 -2.82
N ASP A 348 -12.63 6.87 -2.26
CA ASP A 348 -12.87 6.19 -1.00
C ASP A 348 -12.88 4.66 -1.13
N ARG A 349 -12.90 3.99 0.02
CA ARG A 349 -12.97 2.53 0.11
C ARG A 349 -14.21 1.94 -0.61
N THR A 350 -15.36 2.64 -0.56
CA THR A 350 -16.58 2.18 -1.25
C THR A 350 -16.38 2.15 -2.76
N THR A 351 -15.74 3.15 -3.32
CA THR A 351 -15.40 3.20 -4.74
C THR A 351 -14.39 2.10 -5.09
N MET A 352 -13.36 1.86 -4.27
CA MET A 352 -12.42 0.76 -4.49
C MET A 352 -13.12 -0.61 -4.51
N LYS A 353 -14.05 -0.85 -3.60
CA LYS A 353 -14.86 -2.08 -3.58
C LYS A 353 -15.67 -2.25 -4.88
N ARG A 354 -16.23 -1.16 -5.40
CA ARG A 354 -16.98 -1.16 -6.67
C ARG A 354 -16.04 -1.46 -7.84
N VAL A 355 -14.88 -0.84 -7.90
CA VAL A 355 -13.82 -1.08 -8.90
C VAL A 355 -13.45 -2.57 -8.91
N ARG A 356 -13.09 -3.13 -7.75
CA ARG A 356 -12.74 -4.56 -7.64
C ARG A 356 -13.88 -5.45 -8.10
N LYS A 357 -15.11 -5.17 -7.67
CA LYS A 357 -16.30 -5.94 -8.04
C LYS A 357 -16.59 -5.92 -9.55
N VAL A 358 -16.38 -4.79 -10.21
CA VAL A 358 -16.51 -4.67 -11.67
C VAL A 358 -15.50 -5.57 -12.37
N LEU A 359 -14.24 -5.52 -11.92
CA LEU A 359 -13.18 -6.35 -12.48
C LEU A 359 -13.47 -7.84 -12.27
N ASP A 360 -13.73 -8.26 -11.04
CA ASP A 360 -13.97 -9.68 -10.72
C ASP A 360 -15.15 -10.29 -11.47
N ARG A 361 -16.20 -9.50 -11.72
CA ARG A 361 -17.38 -9.97 -12.47
C ARG A 361 -17.16 -10.12 -13.96
N ASN A 362 -16.31 -9.27 -14.54
CA ASN A 362 -16.18 -9.17 -15.99
C ASN A 362 -14.84 -9.70 -16.51
N ARG A 363 -13.82 -9.74 -15.66
CA ARG A 363 -12.47 -10.21 -16.02
C ARG A 363 -11.83 -10.89 -14.80
N PRO A 364 -12.13 -12.17 -14.54
CA PRO A 364 -11.51 -12.93 -13.46
C PRO A 364 -9.97 -12.85 -13.52
N ALA A 365 -9.33 -12.70 -12.37
CA ALA A 365 -7.88 -12.48 -12.23
C ALA A 365 -7.35 -11.14 -12.80
N ALA A 366 -8.21 -10.16 -13.03
CA ALA A 366 -7.80 -8.80 -13.37
C ALA A 366 -6.94 -8.16 -12.26
N LEU A 367 -5.93 -7.39 -12.68
CA LEU A 367 -4.93 -6.82 -11.81
C LEU A 367 -5.20 -5.34 -11.50
N ILE A 368 -5.01 -4.96 -10.25
CA ILE A 368 -4.94 -3.56 -9.81
C ILE A 368 -3.56 -3.33 -9.20
N ASP A 369 -2.79 -2.44 -9.80
CA ASP A 369 -1.56 -1.94 -9.21
C ASP A 369 -1.81 -0.56 -8.63
N LEU A 370 -1.24 -0.31 -7.47
CA LEU A 370 -1.24 1.00 -6.84
C LEU A 370 0.19 1.55 -6.79
N HIS A 371 0.36 2.69 -7.39
CA HIS A 371 1.58 3.47 -7.38
C HIS A 371 1.43 4.73 -6.53
N SER A 372 2.50 5.14 -5.87
CA SER A 372 2.61 6.46 -5.28
C SER A 372 4.08 6.84 -5.04
N ALA A 373 4.34 8.12 -4.84
CA ALA A 373 5.66 8.62 -4.45
C ALA A 373 6.06 8.09 -3.06
N ASN A 374 7.34 7.77 -2.88
CA ASN A 374 7.86 7.05 -1.72
C ASN A 374 8.96 7.80 -0.98
N GLN A 375 8.73 9.07 -0.72
CA GLN A 375 9.51 9.81 0.28
C GLN A 375 8.67 10.00 1.55
N PHE A 376 9.32 9.98 2.69
CA PHE A 376 8.61 10.25 3.94
C PHE A 376 8.04 11.67 3.93
N ASN A 377 6.73 11.78 4.08
CA ASN A 377 6.02 13.03 4.15
C ASN A 377 5.59 13.29 5.62
N PRO A 378 6.21 14.24 6.30
CA PRO A 378 5.87 14.52 7.71
C PRO A 378 4.43 14.97 7.92
N ARG A 379 3.79 15.61 6.92
CA ARG A 379 2.39 16.02 7.00
C ARG A 379 1.45 14.81 7.01
N ASP A 380 1.69 13.86 6.13
CA ASP A 380 0.85 12.66 6.01
C ASP A 380 1.27 11.57 7.02
N GLY A 381 2.53 11.61 7.47
CA GLY A 381 3.06 10.68 8.46
C GLY A 381 3.41 9.30 7.94
N PHE A 382 3.59 9.17 6.61
CA PHE A 382 3.97 7.95 5.91
C PHE A 382 4.98 8.26 4.81
N ALA A 383 5.76 7.27 4.40
CA ALA A 383 6.62 7.41 3.23
C ALA A 383 5.84 7.29 1.91
N ASN A 384 4.76 6.55 1.95
CA ASN A 384 3.90 6.30 0.80
C ASN A 384 2.51 6.84 1.09
N SER A 385 2.02 7.80 0.30
CA SER A 385 0.67 8.33 0.48
C SER A 385 -0.42 7.26 0.39
N ALA A 386 -0.16 6.15 -0.32
CA ALA A 386 -1.07 5.00 -0.32
C ALA A 386 -1.27 4.41 1.09
N ASN A 387 -0.29 4.49 1.97
CA ASN A 387 -0.39 3.96 3.34
C ASN A 387 -1.41 4.71 4.21
N LEU A 388 -1.79 5.93 3.83
CA LEU A 388 -2.95 6.62 4.43
C LEU A 388 -4.25 5.86 4.19
N TYR A 389 -4.31 5.06 3.13
CA TYR A 389 -5.50 4.38 2.63
C TYR A 389 -5.33 2.87 2.65
N LEU A 390 -4.78 2.31 3.75
CA LEU A 390 -4.60 0.85 3.89
C LEU A 390 -5.89 0.06 3.67
N GLU A 391 -7.05 0.67 3.88
CA GLU A 391 -8.35 0.07 3.60
C GLU A 391 -8.61 -0.26 2.12
N HIS A 392 -7.75 0.19 1.22
CA HIS A 392 -7.77 -0.19 -0.21
C HIS A 392 -6.96 -1.45 -0.51
N PHE A 393 -5.99 -1.79 0.33
CA PHE A 393 -5.02 -2.87 0.09
C PHE A 393 -5.65 -4.26 -0.05
N PRO A 394 -6.77 -4.62 0.61
CA PRO A 394 -7.47 -5.88 0.36
C PRO A 394 -7.82 -6.10 -1.12
N TYR A 395 -8.05 -5.02 -1.88
CA TYR A 395 -8.60 -5.01 -3.24
C TYR A 395 -7.56 -4.88 -4.33
N ILE A 396 -6.31 -4.54 -3.99
CA ILE A 396 -5.20 -4.40 -4.94
C ILE A 396 -4.33 -5.66 -5.00
N ASN A 397 -3.59 -5.81 -6.09
CA ASN A 397 -2.73 -6.97 -6.33
C ASN A 397 -1.26 -6.66 -6.06
N ARG A 398 -0.82 -5.42 -6.34
CA ARG A 398 0.58 -5.06 -6.24
C ARG A 398 0.77 -3.60 -5.83
N LEU A 399 1.80 -3.34 -5.02
CA LEU A 399 2.31 -2.01 -4.75
C LEU A 399 3.52 -1.75 -5.65
N TRP A 400 3.56 -0.59 -6.30
CA TRP A 400 4.70 -0.18 -7.10
C TRP A 400 5.27 1.11 -6.53
N PHE A 401 6.45 0.98 -5.92
CA PHE A 401 7.07 2.10 -5.23
C PHE A 401 7.78 2.99 -6.22
N GLY A 402 7.42 4.26 -6.15
CA GLY A 402 7.75 5.24 -7.12
C GLY A 402 8.90 6.14 -6.75
N GLU A 403 8.81 7.34 -7.27
CA GLU A 403 9.81 8.37 -7.25
C GLU A 403 10.25 8.71 -5.82
N TYR A 404 11.51 9.12 -5.69
CA TYR A 404 12.13 9.64 -4.46
C TYR A 404 12.39 8.61 -3.37
N PHE A 405 12.26 7.30 -3.66
CA PHE A 405 12.58 6.29 -2.67
C PHE A 405 14.10 6.20 -2.44
N ASP A 406 14.51 6.31 -1.19
CA ASP A 406 15.90 6.10 -0.78
C ASP A 406 16.14 4.61 -0.46
N TYR A 407 16.80 3.92 -1.38
CA TYR A 407 17.14 2.51 -1.22
C TYR A 407 18.18 2.23 -0.12
N ASN A 408 18.75 3.25 0.52
CA ASN A 408 19.58 3.12 1.71
C ASN A 408 18.79 3.20 3.02
N SER A 409 17.48 3.39 2.95
CA SER A 409 16.61 3.31 4.13
C SER A 409 16.77 1.98 4.85
N SER A 410 16.54 1.97 6.17
CA SER A 410 16.72 0.80 7.03
C SER A 410 15.84 -0.40 6.61
N PRO A 411 16.26 -1.64 6.90
CA PRO A 411 15.50 -2.83 6.55
C PRO A 411 14.09 -2.86 7.12
N ASP A 412 13.91 -2.40 8.35
CA ASP A 412 12.61 -2.33 9.02
C ASP A 412 11.67 -1.31 8.35
N PHE A 413 12.21 -0.21 7.81
CA PHE A 413 11.44 0.73 7.00
C PHE A 413 10.98 0.09 5.68
N TRP A 414 11.86 -0.61 4.98
CA TRP A 414 11.49 -1.37 3.79
C TRP A 414 10.37 -2.37 4.09
N LEU A 415 10.50 -3.11 5.18
CA LEU A 415 9.52 -4.11 5.56
C LEU A 415 8.15 -3.50 5.83
N THR A 416 8.11 -2.40 6.59
CA THR A 416 6.86 -1.83 7.08
C THR A 416 6.15 -0.93 6.07
N GLU A 417 6.89 -0.10 5.33
CA GLU A 417 6.25 0.91 4.49
C GLU A 417 6.24 0.59 2.99
N VAL A 418 7.19 -0.24 2.50
CA VAL A 418 7.29 -0.41 1.04
C VAL A 418 7.15 -1.85 0.55
N SER A 419 7.45 -2.86 1.36
CA SER A 419 7.42 -4.25 0.87
C SER A 419 6.01 -4.79 0.58
N GLY A 420 4.99 -4.27 1.27
CA GLY A 420 3.63 -4.81 1.25
C GLY A 420 3.43 -6.07 2.11
N ILE A 421 4.51 -6.68 2.58
CA ILE A 421 4.50 -7.99 3.27
C ILE A 421 3.57 -8.00 4.49
N PRO A 422 3.59 -7.01 5.41
CA PRO A 422 2.71 -7.00 6.57
C PRO A 422 1.22 -6.91 6.22
N PHE A 423 0.91 -6.61 4.97
CA PHE A 423 -0.46 -6.42 4.47
C PHE A 423 -0.95 -7.56 3.58
N GLY A 424 -0.10 -8.57 3.32
CA GLY A 424 -0.42 -9.67 2.42
C GLY A 424 -0.26 -9.30 0.94
N LEU A 425 0.57 -8.31 0.65
CA LEU A 425 0.92 -7.85 -0.69
C LEU A 425 2.43 -7.99 -0.93
N MET A 426 2.83 -7.78 -2.17
CA MET A 426 4.24 -7.65 -2.54
C MET A 426 4.45 -6.37 -3.34
N GLY A 427 5.62 -5.76 -3.14
CA GLY A 427 6.03 -4.54 -3.81
C GLY A 427 6.89 -4.77 -5.04
N GLU A 428 7.07 -3.72 -5.81
CA GLU A 428 8.05 -3.60 -6.89
C GLU A 428 8.72 -2.24 -6.81
N MET A 429 9.96 -2.16 -7.27
CA MET A 429 10.78 -0.95 -7.22
C MET A 429 10.66 -0.14 -8.50
N LEU A 430 10.70 1.18 -8.41
CA LEU A 430 10.66 2.09 -9.55
C LEU A 430 11.94 2.91 -9.70
N GLU A 431 12.32 3.63 -8.66
CA GLU A 431 13.34 4.69 -8.75
C GLU A 431 14.70 4.15 -9.22
N LYS A 432 15.25 4.73 -10.28
CA LYS A 432 16.60 4.43 -10.81
C LYS A 432 16.92 2.93 -10.96
N GLY A 433 15.91 2.12 -11.26
CA GLY A 433 16.07 0.67 -11.39
C GLY A 433 16.07 -0.11 -10.07
N GLY A 434 15.94 0.57 -8.94
CA GLY A 434 15.91 -0.05 -7.63
C GLY A 434 17.28 -0.51 -7.13
N ASN A 435 17.25 -1.36 -6.11
CA ASN A 435 18.38 -2.14 -5.65
C ASN A 435 18.00 -3.63 -5.68
N PRO A 436 18.41 -4.38 -6.69
CA PRO A 436 17.92 -5.74 -6.89
C PRO A 436 18.34 -6.73 -5.79
N TRP A 437 19.48 -6.51 -5.14
CA TRP A 437 19.90 -7.36 -4.01
C TRP A 437 19.01 -7.11 -2.79
N ARG A 438 18.85 -5.84 -2.39
CA ARG A 438 17.96 -5.48 -1.27
C ARG A 438 16.50 -5.79 -1.58
N GLY A 439 16.08 -5.57 -2.82
CA GLY A 439 14.73 -5.93 -3.28
C GLY A 439 14.43 -7.42 -3.07
N MET A 440 15.37 -8.31 -3.41
CA MET A 440 15.20 -9.75 -3.24
C MET A 440 15.17 -10.21 -1.77
N ILE A 441 15.58 -9.40 -0.82
CA ILE A 441 15.31 -9.67 0.60
C ILE A 441 13.79 -9.71 0.86
N TYR A 442 13.01 -8.91 0.12
CA TYR A 442 11.55 -8.80 0.23
C TYR A 442 10.81 -9.42 -0.97
N GLY A 443 11.51 -10.14 -1.86
CA GLY A 443 10.92 -10.71 -3.06
C GLY A 443 10.52 -9.67 -4.12
N MET A 444 11.09 -8.48 -4.05
CA MET A 444 10.80 -7.38 -4.95
C MET A 444 11.73 -7.37 -6.16
N THR A 445 11.18 -6.97 -7.29
CA THR A 445 11.92 -6.68 -8.54
C THR A 445 11.44 -5.34 -9.10
N SER A 446 11.81 -5.03 -10.35
CA SER A 446 11.41 -3.80 -11.04
C SER A 446 10.68 -4.10 -12.34
N ARG A 447 10.24 -3.06 -13.06
CA ARG A 447 9.48 -3.16 -14.31
C ARG A 447 10.28 -2.62 -15.49
N LEU A 448 10.22 -3.33 -16.61
CA LEU A 448 10.76 -2.85 -17.89
C LEU A 448 9.85 -1.77 -18.50
N PRO A 449 10.40 -0.86 -19.28
CA PRO A 449 11.79 -0.37 -19.27
C PRO A 449 11.96 0.77 -18.25
N TRP A 450 10.88 1.14 -17.58
CA TRP A 450 10.78 2.35 -16.76
C TRP A 450 11.70 2.32 -15.54
N ALA A 451 11.78 1.16 -14.90
CA ALA A 451 12.44 0.98 -13.61
C ALA A 451 13.71 0.13 -13.72
N GLY A 452 14.51 0.33 -14.75
CA GLY A 452 15.73 -0.42 -15.01
C GLY A 452 15.50 -1.74 -15.73
N ASP A 453 16.48 -2.65 -15.64
CA ASP A 453 16.43 -3.96 -16.28
C ASP A 453 16.38 -5.09 -15.24
N PRO A 454 15.22 -5.68 -14.97
CA PRO A 454 15.07 -6.82 -14.07
C PRO A 454 15.40 -8.18 -14.72
N THR A 455 15.69 -8.23 -16.01
CA THR A 455 15.85 -9.51 -16.74
C THR A 455 16.97 -10.40 -16.20
N PRO A 456 18.10 -9.89 -15.66
CA PRO A 456 19.10 -10.73 -15.02
C PRO A 456 18.55 -11.48 -13.78
N VAL A 457 17.72 -10.83 -12.98
CA VAL A 457 17.06 -11.45 -11.82
C VAL A 457 15.99 -12.45 -12.28
N TRP A 458 15.18 -12.11 -13.29
CA TRP A 458 14.18 -13.02 -13.85
C TRP A 458 14.81 -14.28 -14.41
N LYS A 459 16.00 -14.16 -15.04
CA LYS A 459 16.74 -15.34 -15.50
C LYS A 459 17.15 -16.25 -14.34
N ILE A 460 17.65 -15.71 -13.24
CA ILE A 460 17.98 -16.49 -12.04
C ILE A 460 16.73 -17.17 -11.48
N TRP A 461 15.57 -16.50 -11.50
CA TRP A 461 14.29 -17.08 -11.08
C TRP A 461 13.90 -18.27 -11.97
N ASP A 462 14.07 -18.16 -13.29
CA ASP A 462 13.76 -19.23 -14.24
C ASP A 462 14.71 -20.42 -14.05
N ASP A 463 16.01 -20.16 -13.96
CA ASP A 463 17.04 -21.19 -13.75
C ASP A 463 16.84 -21.93 -12.40
N PHE A 464 16.43 -21.20 -11.36
CA PHE A 464 16.08 -21.80 -10.07
C PHE A 464 14.70 -22.47 -10.08
N GLY A 465 13.78 -22.00 -10.90
CA GLY A 465 12.37 -22.40 -10.89
C GLY A 465 11.64 -21.85 -9.68
N MET A 466 11.52 -20.53 -9.58
CA MET A 466 10.96 -19.84 -8.41
C MET A 466 9.51 -20.23 -8.08
N GLU A 467 8.74 -20.63 -9.06
CA GLU A 467 7.35 -21.08 -8.86
C GLU A 467 7.29 -22.24 -7.85
N GLY A 468 6.35 -22.17 -6.92
CA GLY A 468 6.18 -23.13 -5.84
C GLY A 468 7.24 -23.06 -4.74
N SER A 469 8.10 -22.03 -4.73
CA SER A 469 9.04 -21.82 -3.63
C SER A 469 8.34 -21.19 -2.42
N THR A 470 8.80 -21.54 -1.21
CA THR A 470 8.37 -20.90 0.04
C THR A 470 9.38 -19.84 0.43
N MET A 471 8.95 -18.58 0.44
CA MET A 471 9.76 -17.46 0.92
C MET A 471 9.75 -17.38 2.45
N VAL A 472 10.94 -17.39 3.06
CA VAL A 472 11.12 -17.20 4.51
C VAL A 472 12.14 -16.08 4.72
N GLY A 473 11.63 -14.90 5.06
CA GLY A 473 12.46 -13.70 5.20
C GLY A 473 13.21 -13.62 6.53
N TYR A 474 14.25 -12.78 6.56
CA TYR A 474 15.11 -12.53 7.73
C TYR A 474 14.32 -12.14 8.99
N TRP A 475 13.17 -11.50 8.84
CA TRP A 475 12.29 -11.09 9.94
C TRP A 475 11.61 -12.27 10.65
N SER A 476 11.60 -13.43 10.03
CA SER A 476 11.03 -14.63 10.60
C SER A 476 12.05 -15.39 11.47
N PRO A 477 11.70 -15.75 12.72
CA PRO A 477 12.57 -16.60 13.53
C PRO A 477 12.79 -18.00 12.92
N ARG A 478 11.90 -18.41 11.99
CA ARG A 478 11.99 -19.68 11.26
C ARG A 478 12.85 -19.61 9.99
N CYS A 479 13.48 -18.47 9.69
CA CYS A 479 14.38 -18.38 8.54
C CYS A 479 15.55 -19.34 8.76
N PRO A 480 15.74 -20.33 7.85
CA PRO A 480 16.76 -21.37 8.03
C PRO A 480 18.18 -20.87 7.69
N VAL A 481 18.31 -19.63 7.21
CA VAL A 481 19.60 -19.02 6.87
C VAL A 481 19.73 -17.72 7.64
N LYS A 482 20.81 -17.62 8.41
CA LYS A 482 21.15 -16.41 9.17
C LYS A 482 22.57 -15.97 8.86
N THR A 483 22.85 -14.71 9.03
CA THR A 483 24.17 -14.08 8.84
C THR A 483 24.82 -13.78 10.18
N ASP A 484 26.13 -13.74 10.22
CA ASP A 484 26.92 -13.29 11.40
C ASP A 484 27.08 -11.76 11.50
N ASN A 485 26.71 -11.02 10.43
CA ASN A 485 26.74 -9.56 10.41
C ASN A 485 25.30 -9.00 10.44
N PRO A 486 24.93 -8.15 11.42
CA PRO A 486 23.59 -7.59 11.54
C PRO A 486 23.18 -6.66 10.39
N ASN A 487 24.14 -6.11 9.64
CA ASN A 487 23.90 -5.25 8.49
C ASN A 487 23.85 -6.03 7.17
N VAL A 488 24.03 -7.36 7.20
CA VAL A 488 23.87 -8.23 6.05
C VAL A 488 22.70 -9.17 6.30
N LEU A 489 21.67 -9.08 5.48
CA LEU A 489 20.45 -9.84 5.70
C LEU A 489 20.29 -10.96 4.68
N ALA A 490 19.63 -12.04 5.10
CA ALA A 490 19.36 -13.20 4.25
C ALA A 490 17.87 -13.57 4.24
N THR A 491 17.31 -13.79 3.05
CA THR A 491 16.00 -14.40 2.83
C THR A 491 16.17 -15.70 2.05
N ALA A 492 15.50 -16.75 2.50
CA ALA A 492 15.55 -18.07 1.89
C ALA A 492 14.27 -18.35 1.07
N TYR A 493 14.44 -18.83 -0.14
CA TYR A 493 13.38 -19.32 -1.02
C TYR A 493 13.53 -20.85 -1.14
N LEU A 494 12.69 -21.57 -0.44
CA LEU A 494 12.84 -23.02 -0.21
C LEU A 494 12.12 -23.82 -1.28
N LYS A 495 12.82 -24.80 -1.84
CA LYS A 495 12.25 -25.87 -2.67
C LYS A 495 12.82 -27.22 -2.24
N PRO A 496 12.14 -28.33 -2.53
CA PRO A 496 12.72 -29.65 -2.29
C PRO A 496 14.10 -29.80 -2.96
N GLY A 497 15.13 -30.10 -2.16
CA GLY A 497 16.50 -30.35 -2.63
C GLY A 497 17.32 -29.11 -3.04
N LYS A 498 16.78 -27.89 -2.91
CA LYS A 498 17.53 -26.66 -3.19
C LYS A 498 16.92 -25.42 -2.52
N VAL A 499 17.75 -24.42 -2.27
CA VAL A 499 17.35 -23.13 -1.69
C VAL A 499 17.98 -22.00 -2.51
N LEU A 500 17.20 -20.99 -2.90
CA LEU A 500 17.77 -19.72 -3.33
C LEU A 500 17.90 -18.82 -2.12
N ILE A 501 19.12 -18.37 -1.83
CA ILE A 501 19.42 -17.43 -0.75
C ILE A 501 19.64 -16.06 -1.36
N ALA A 502 18.79 -15.11 -1.03
CA ALA A 502 19.04 -13.71 -1.28
C ALA A 502 19.83 -13.13 -0.12
N LEU A 503 20.99 -12.56 -0.40
CA LEU A 503 21.88 -11.92 0.56
C LEU A 503 22.06 -10.46 0.16
N ALA A 504 21.89 -9.52 1.08
CA ALA A 504 22.08 -8.09 0.79
C ALA A 504 22.67 -7.31 1.97
N SER A 505 23.51 -6.33 1.66
CA SER A 505 24.22 -5.50 2.64
C SER A 505 23.56 -4.12 2.80
N TRP A 506 23.41 -3.71 4.05
CA TRP A 506 23.21 -2.33 4.54
C TRP A 506 24.47 -1.80 5.23
N ASP A 507 25.56 -2.57 5.23
CA ASP A 507 26.84 -2.12 5.76
C ASP A 507 27.43 -1.05 4.83
N PRO A 508 27.99 0.06 5.34
CA PRO A 508 28.64 1.08 4.54
C PRO A 508 29.97 0.61 3.93
N ASP A 509 30.57 -0.43 4.50
CA ASP A 509 31.85 -0.98 4.08
C ASP A 509 31.71 -2.37 3.45
N ARG A 510 32.74 -2.80 2.73
CA ARG A 510 32.88 -4.19 2.29
C ARG A 510 33.13 -5.09 3.50
N VAL A 511 32.30 -6.12 3.65
CA VAL A 511 32.38 -7.06 4.77
C VAL A 511 32.49 -8.50 4.29
N GLY A 512 33.06 -9.35 5.13
CA GLY A 512 32.93 -10.81 5.01
C GLY A 512 31.72 -11.25 5.83
N CYS A 513 30.91 -12.15 5.27
CA CYS A 513 29.73 -12.68 5.92
C CYS A 513 29.72 -14.19 5.90
N SER A 514 29.54 -14.82 7.05
CA SER A 514 29.35 -16.26 7.19
C SER A 514 27.88 -16.59 7.37
N LEU A 515 27.45 -17.71 6.81
CA LEU A 515 26.07 -18.16 6.90
C LEU A 515 25.93 -19.27 7.95
N SER A 516 24.98 -19.10 8.86
CA SER A 516 24.48 -20.17 9.72
C SER A 516 23.24 -20.78 9.07
N ILE A 517 23.32 -22.06 8.72
CA ILE A 517 22.28 -22.77 7.95
C ILE A 517 21.68 -23.88 8.82
N ASP A 518 20.36 -23.88 8.95
CA ASP A 518 19.61 -25.00 9.56
C ASP A 518 19.43 -26.11 8.51
N TRP A 519 20.42 -26.99 8.44
CA TRP A 519 20.48 -28.10 7.49
C TRP A 519 19.29 -29.05 7.60
N LYS A 520 18.78 -29.23 8.83
CA LYS A 520 17.63 -30.10 9.07
C LYS A 520 16.36 -29.49 8.48
N ALA A 521 16.19 -28.17 8.63
CA ALA A 521 15.02 -27.48 8.10
C ALA A 521 15.00 -27.44 6.57
N ILE A 522 16.17 -27.39 5.92
CA ILE A 522 16.28 -27.37 4.46
C ILE A 522 16.40 -28.75 3.81
N GLY A 523 16.71 -29.78 4.60
CA GLY A 523 16.79 -31.18 4.13
C GLY A 523 17.96 -31.49 3.20
N LEU A 524 19.11 -30.82 3.37
CA LEU A 524 20.34 -31.03 2.59
C LEU A 524 21.48 -31.57 3.47
N ASP A 525 22.37 -32.38 2.89
CA ASP A 525 23.59 -32.86 3.53
C ASP A 525 24.68 -31.77 3.47
N PRO A 526 25.14 -31.20 4.62
CA PRO A 526 26.17 -30.18 4.63
C PRO A 526 27.50 -30.63 3.99
N ALA A 527 27.82 -31.90 4.06
CA ALA A 527 29.05 -32.43 3.48
C ALA A 527 29.05 -32.44 1.94
N LYS A 528 27.88 -32.42 1.34
CA LYS A 528 27.69 -32.39 -0.13
C LYS A 528 27.25 -31.01 -0.62
N ALA A 529 26.91 -30.10 0.26
CA ALA A 529 26.34 -28.82 -0.09
C ALA A 529 27.35 -27.90 -0.78
N VAL A 530 26.84 -27.07 -1.71
CA VAL A 530 27.58 -25.99 -2.38
C VAL A 530 26.63 -24.80 -2.63
N LEU A 531 27.15 -23.61 -2.43
CA LEU A 531 26.51 -22.36 -2.77
C LEU A 531 27.04 -21.89 -4.13
N ARG A 532 26.15 -21.64 -5.08
CA ARG A 532 26.51 -21.17 -6.42
C ARG A 532 25.80 -19.85 -6.72
N ALA A 533 26.58 -18.81 -7.05
CA ALA A 533 26.09 -17.64 -7.74
C ALA A 533 26.17 -17.90 -9.23
N HIS A 534 25.05 -17.94 -9.93
CA HIS A 534 25.03 -18.01 -11.38
C HIS A 534 25.38 -16.65 -11.97
N ALA A 535 26.20 -16.63 -13.05
CA ALA A 535 26.51 -15.39 -13.73
C ALA A 535 25.23 -14.72 -14.26
N ALA A 536 25.06 -13.46 -13.96
CA ALA A 536 23.99 -12.63 -14.51
C ALA A 536 24.59 -11.26 -14.90
N LYS A 537 24.37 -10.87 -16.15
CA LYS A 537 24.97 -9.67 -16.73
C LYS A 537 24.60 -8.44 -15.89
N ASP A 538 25.61 -7.61 -15.63
CA ASP A 538 25.49 -6.35 -14.86
C ASP A 538 24.92 -6.50 -13.43
N PHE A 539 24.78 -7.76 -12.96
CA PHE A 539 24.23 -8.08 -11.64
C PHE A 539 25.24 -8.79 -10.74
N GLN A 540 25.64 -10.03 -11.09
CA GLN A 540 26.63 -10.78 -10.31
C GLN A 540 27.49 -11.69 -11.20
N PRO A 541 28.79 -11.92 -10.83
CA PRO A 541 29.64 -12.89 -11.51
C PRO A 541 29.26 -14.33 -11.12
N GLU A 542 29.77 -15.33 -11.89
CA GLU A 542 29.73 -16.70 -11.42
C GLU A 542 30.72 -16.91 -10.27
N MET A 543 30.21 -17.45 -9.15
CA MET A 543 31.02 -17.77 -7.97
C MET A 543 30.55 -19.07 -7.32
N ARG A 544 31.45 -19.71 -6.58
CA ARG A 544 31.14 -20.89 -5.75
C ARG A 544 31.72 -20.71 -4.37
N PHE A 545 30.91 -21.07 -3.37
CA PHE A 545 31.33 -21.04 -1.98
C PHE A 545 30.98 -22.37 -1.31
N GLY A 546 31.82 -22.80 -0.40
CA GLY A 546 31.50 -23.87 0.55
C GLY A 546 30.50 -23.36 1.61
N PRO A 547 29.85 -24.28 2.32
CA PRO A 547 28.85 -23.89 3.33
C PRO A 547 29.42 -23.15 4.55
N HIS A 548 30.75 -23.15 4.72
CA HIS A 548 31.47 -22.48 5.82
C HIS A 548 32.38 -21.36 5.35
N ASP A 549 32.37 -21.05 4.05
CA ASP A 549 33.20 -19.98 3.52
C ASP A 549 32.67 -18.60 3.97
N VAL A 550 33.62 -17.66 4.11
CA VAL A 550 33.30 -16.26 4.30
C VAL A 550 32.98 -15.65 2.93
N ILE A 551 31.76 -15.20 2.77
CA ILE A 551 31.24 -14.62 1.53
C ILE A 551 31.53 -13.12 1.54
N PRO A 552 32.27 -12.58 0.55
CA PRO A 552 32.47 -11.13 0.46
C PRO A 552 31.20 -10.44 -0.01
N VAL A 553 30.82 -9.37 0.68
CA VAL A 553 29.62 -8.56 0.35
C VAL A 553 30.03 -7.10 0.27
N GLU A 554 29.81 -6.51 -0.90
CA GLU A 554 30.10 -5.10 -1.14
C GLU A 554 28.97 -4.19 -0.57
N PRO A 555 29.27 -2.92 -0.24
CA PRO A 555 28.26 -1.96 0.21
C PRO A 555 27.09 -1.85 -0.74
N GLY A 556 25.86 -1.97 -0.21
CA GLY A 556 24.63 -1.86 -1.00
C GLY A 556 24.41 -2.97 -2.04
N LYS A 557 25.27 -4.00 -2.05
CA LYS A 557 25.17 -5.17 -2.93
C LYS A 557 24.90 -6.44 -2.13
N GLY A 558 24.93 -7.56 -2.80
CA GLY A 558 24.72 -8.87 -2.21
C GLY A 558 24.90 -9.99 -3.23
N TRP A 559 24.20 -11.09 -2.99
CA TRP A 559 24.25 -12.28 -3.83
C TRP A 559 22.88 -12.95 -3.93
N LEU A 560 22.62 -13.56 -5.07
CA LEU A 560 21.60 -14.61 -5.21
C LEU A 560 22.32 -15.94 -5.34
N LEU A 561 22.30 -16.74 -4.29
CA LEU A 561 23.06 -17.99 -4.18
C LEU A 561 22.11 -19.19 -4.21
N VAL A 562 22.32 -20.11 -5.15
CA VAL A 562 21.63 -21.38 -5.14
C VAL A 562 22.42 -22.35 -4.27
N LEU A 563 21.83 -22.78 -3.15
CA LEU A 563 22.34 -23.84 -2.29
C LEU A 563 21.71 -25.16 -2.73
N SER A 564 22.53 -26.14 -3.06
CA SER A 564 22.12 -27.48 -3.44
C SER A 564 23.23 -28.49 -3.14
N GLU A 565 22.95 -29.77 -3.21
CA GLU A 565 24.00 -30.79 -3.17
C GLU A 565 24.82 -30.80 -4.48
N ARG A 566 26.08 -31.19 -4.39
CA ARG A 566 26.92 -31.43 -5.57
C ARG A 566 26.30 -32.56 -6.38
N PRO A 567 26.27 -32.45 -7.71
CA PRO A 567 25.79 -33.54 -8.57
C PRO A 567 26.59 -34.81 -8.41
#